data_50a0d848625e59ea64be6c24a07129a8
#
_entry.id   50a0d848625e59ea64be6c24a07129a8
#
_cell.length_a   1.000
_cell.length_b   1.000
_cell.length_c   1.000
_cell.angle_alpha   90.00
_cell.angle_beta   90.00
_cell.angle_gamma   90.00
#
_symmetry.space_group_name_H-M   'P 1'
#
loop_
_entity.id
_entity.type
_entity.pdbx_description
1 polymer ?
#
loop_
_entity_poly.entity_id
_entity_poly.type
_entity_poly.pdbx_seq_one_letter_code
_entity_poly.pdbx_strand_id
1 'polypeptide(L)'
;LPLAIVVLCAAVCFTMLSAGSRAEAQADSGPAAQSPSIAIFLSSRKDQCYDSGITEAIEQLTKAEQKRINASGGVLRRALDLQFLDDKQDDGRAVANMKQALANPNTIAMIGLSQTARAKAVFDAVGSDIGASGVPILSDITVNSIFEKQGNVFTMRPAQDDQRVPVIEAFIEARAIKRPAFVGLKDQLFSSSLGDGLKNSAVLRLIADHRLAQKADAATVAAVVADLKQKDADLVILAVGGGRTAEILAALAAAGVTPALFVTGNIDTIVGRSGGEYPGDIFQLAWENLPNIFNERLRTRVARNGLEKWIFEGAKVPEAPGWKTGECKERPAAVPDVFDGRNMLAIGRGTQYADMVAMVAEALKSADPGASTGALRAHLLKQLNTTYVAGRGAFRGSFENWSFRPGSRAADRTPFVVMRPSGLGASQLAPLQFLRLRTDGLRKIDTLYLDVDLIRMYRVDDNDKSFFADFYLSMRGNNASIRQVDFANGFVDPKNNDRQITVRTLHEAGPSEVYPPDMNIYLVSGKFEFEPRLSNYPFDTQRFAITIQPKSGEAPFIVQPPPASLRDKAVETDGWVPLDQYVGYNEDFVPTIDASTYRQSVVPFYRASYVWL
;
A
#
# COMPACT_ATOMS: atom_id res chain seq x y z
N LEU A 1 -33.97 61.32 -5.80
CA LEU A 1 -35.26 60.75 -5.26
C LEU A 1 -35.58 59.32 -5.66
N PRO A 2 -34.62 58.38 -5.91
CA PRO A 2 -35.03 56.97 -5.90
C PRO A 2 -34.32 56.11 -4.85
N LEU A 3 -33.57 56.66 -3.87
CA LEU A 3 -32.85 55.83 -2.91
C LEU A 3 -33.57 55.65 -1.55
N ALA A 4 -34.68 56.35 -1.33
CA ALA A 4 -35.44 56.31 -0.07
C ALA A 4 -36.56 55.26 -0.04
N ILE A 5 -36.94 54.70 -1.17
CA ILE A 5 -38.05 53.70 -1.25
C ILE A 5 -37.57 52.25 -1.06
N VAL A 6 -36.29 51.95 -1.33
CA VAL A 6 -35.74 50.61 -1.20
C VAL A 6 -35.40 50.22 0.27
N VAL A 7 -35.15 51.22 1.13
CA VAL A 7 -34.83 50.97 2.53
C VAL A 7 -36.10 50.73 3.37
N LEU A 8 -37.23 51.22 2.97
CA LEU A 8 -38.48 51.03 3.75
C LEU A 8 -39.17 49.66 3.51
N CYS A 9 -38.92 49.01 2.36
CA CYS A 9 -39.43 47.64 2.14
C CYS A 9 -38.62 46.54 2.82
N ALA A 10 -37.34 46.80 3.11
CA ALA A 10 -36.51 45.79 3.82
C ALA A 10 -36.79 45.77 5.38
N ALA A 11 -37.28 46.89 5.94
CA ALA A 11 -37.57 46.97 7.38
C ALA A 11 -38.95 46.36 7.74
N VAL A 12 -39.91 46.29 6.80
CA VAL A 12 -41.24 45.73 7.08
C VAL A 12 -41.28 44.19 6.90
N CYS A 13 -40.38 43.63 6.10
CA CYS A 13 -40.26 42.15 6.00
C CYS A 13 -39.53 41.49 7.18
N PHE A 14 -38.79 42.25 8.00
CA PHE A 14 -38.04 41.66 9.14
C PHE A 14 -38.85 41.62 10.45
N THR A 15 -39.98 42.31 10.53
CA THR A 15 -40.81 42.36 11.74
C THR A 15 -42.04 41.44 11.74
N MET A 16 -42.29 40.70 10.66
CA MET A 16 -43.38 39.71 10.62
C MET A 16 -42.93 38.22 10.70
N LEU A 17 -41.67 37.95 10.95
CA LEU A 17 -41.13 36.57 11.08
C LEU A 17 -40.77 36.16 12.52
N SER A 18 -41.20 36.90 13.55
CA SER A 18 -40.88 36.62 14.92
C SER A 18 -42.06 36.24 15.85
N ALA A 19 -43.21 35.87 15.30
CA ALA A 19 -44.33 35.41 16.11
C ALA A 19 -44.89 34.02 15.64
N GLY A 20 -43.98 33.13 15.29
CA GLY A 20 -44.26 31.70 15.17
C GLY A 20 -43.78 31.02 16.45
N SER A 21 -44.62 30.79 17.42
CA SER A 21 -44.33 29.93 18.56
C SER A 21 -43.88 28.55 18.07
N ARG A 22 -42.59 28.31 18.09
CA ARG A 22 -42.05 26.95 18.03
C ARG A 22 -42.55 26.24 19.30
N ALA A 23 -43.56 25.43 19.17
CA ALA A 23 -43.73 24.31 20.06
C ALA A 23 -42.47 23.44 19.89
N GLU A 24 -41.50 23.60 20.79
CA GLU A 24 -40.48 22.60 20.99
C GLU A 24 -41.19 21.30 21.33
N ALA A 25 -41.35 20.42 20.33
CA ALA A 25 -41.60 19.03 20.61
C ALA A 25 -40.40 18.60 21.44
N GLN A 26 -40.56 18.49 22.74
CA GLN A 26 -39.67 17.79 23.64
C GLN A 26 -39.63 16.35 23.11
N ALA A 27 -38.65 16.09 22.23
CA ALA A 27 -38.31 14.74 21.83
C ALA A 27 -37.91 14.05 23.13
N ASP A 28 -38.73 13.08 23.48
CA ASP A 28 -38.48 12.16 24.58
C ASP A 28 -37.01 11.66 24.39
N SER A 29 -36.13 12.17 25.21
CA SER A 29 -34.73 11.78 25.20
C SER A 29 -34.63 10.39 25.83
N GLY A 30 -34.98 9.39 25.04
CA GLY A 30 -34.53 8.04 25.33
C GLY A 30 -33.02 8.07 25.58
N PRO A 31 -32.46 7.13 26.33
CA PRO A 31 -31.05 7.16 26.72
C PRO A 31 -30.21 7.42 25.49
N ALA A 32 -29.43 8.54 25.50
CA ALA A 32 -28.63 8.98 24.36
C ALA A 32 -27.86 7.79 23.80
N ALA A 33 -28.17 7.40 22.57
CA ALA A 33 -27.53 6.25 21.94
C ALA A 33 -26.01 6.45 22.00
N GLN A 34 -25.33 5.59 22.74
CA GLN A 34 -23.90 5.70 23.02
C GLN A 34 -23.11 5.74 21.71
N SER A 35 -22.02 6.51 21.68
CA SER A 35 -21.15 6.64 20.51
C SER A 35 -20.54 5.29 20.11
N PRO A 36 -20.68 4.86 18.85
CA PRO A 36 -20.04 3.63 18.38
C PRO A 36 -18.52 3.77 18.46
N SER A 37 -17.84 2.72 18.90
CA SER A 37 -16.39 2.72 19.11
C SER A 37 -15.69 1.67 18.24
N ILE A 38 -14.52 1.99 17.70
CA ILE A 38 -13.62 1.05 17.06
C ILE A 38 -12.37 0.89 17.93
N ALA A 39 -12.03 -0.35 18.31
CA ALA A 39 -10.81 -0.64 19.01
C ALA A 39 -9.66 -0.85 18.01
N ILE A 40 -8.57 -0.11 18.16
CA ILE A 40 -7.37 -0.17 17.31
C ILE A 40 -6.23 -0.78 18.12
N PHE A 41 -5.80 -1.97 17.73
CA PHE A 41 -4.70 -2.67 18.37
C PHE A 41 -3.38 -2.23 17.75
N LEU A 42 -2.48 -1.77 18.61
CA LEU A 42 -1.14 -1.33 18.30
C LEU A 42 -0.12 -2.29 18.92
N SER A 43 1.06 -2.35 18.34
CA SER A 43 2.19 -3.12 18.88
C SER A 43 3.46 -2.28 18.72
N SER A 44 3.61 -1.28 19.59
CA SER A 44 4.72 -0.35 19.52
C SER A 44 6.03 -1.08 19.83
N ARG A 45 7.03 -0.82 19.01
CA ARG A 45 8.40 -1.25 19.23
C ARG A 45 9.27 -0.02 19.38
N LYS A 46 9.64 0.24 20.63
CA LYS A 46 10.65 1.22 20.99
C LYS A 46 11.80 0.46 21.64
N ASP A 47 12.69 -0.11 20.84
CA ASP A 47 13.99 -0.47 21.38
C ASP A 47 14.90 0.77 21.32
N GLN A 48 15.97 0.77 22.10
CA GLN A 48 16.85 1.94 22.24
C GLN A 48 17.47 2.39 20.91
N CYS A 49 17.49 1.52 19.91
CA CYS A 49 18.17 1.72 18.64
C CYS A 49 17.24 1.72 17.41
N TYR A 50 15.95 1.52 17.59
CA TYR A 50 15.01 1.44 16.47
C TYR A 50 13.59 1.86 16.85
N ASP A 51 13.06 2.84 16.15
CA ASP A 51 11.63 3.17 16.15
C ASP A 51 11.17 3.25 14.69
N SER A 52 10.17 2.46 14.32
CA SER A 52 9.68 2.43 12.93
C SER A 52 8.73 3.57 12.57
N GLY A 53 8.26 4.35 13.55
CA GLY A 53 7.20 5.36 13.35
C GLY A 53 5.83 4.79 12.93
N ILE A 54 5.69 3.46 12.81
CA ILE A 54 4.45 2.82 12.33
C ILE A 54 3.29 3.10 13.27
N THR A 55 3.49 2.98 14.58
CA THR A 55 2.45 3.22 15.58
C THR A 55 1.94 4.65 15.52
N GLU A 56 2.86 5.62 15.43
CA GLU A 56 2.52 7.03 15.28
C GLU A 56 1.74 7.30 13.99
N ALA A 57 2.18 6.73 12.87
CA ALA A 57 1.48 6.87 11.59
C ALA A 57 0.05 6.29 11.65
N ILE A 58 -0.15 5.12 12.28
CA ILE A 58 -1.47 4.53 12.48
C ILE A 58 -2.35 5.49 13.30
N GLU A 59 -1.86 6.01 14.43
CA GLU A 59 -2.62 6.91 15.27
C GLU A 59 -2.99 8.21 14.54
N GLN A 60 -2.04 8.87 13.89
CA GLN A 60 -2.28 10.14 13.21
C GLN A 60 -3.29 10.00 12.06
N LEU A 61 -3.11 8.99 11.21
CA LEU A 61 -3.96 8.81 10.04
C LEU A 61 -5.37 8.32 10.41
N THR A 62 -5.51 7.45 11.43
CA THR A 62 -6.83 7.01 11.90
C THR A 62 -7.57 8.12 12.65
N LYS A 63 -6.90 8.94 13.46
CA LYS A 63 -7.48 10.13 14.12
C LYS A 63 -7.95 11.16 13.09
N ALA A 64 -7.16 11.40 12.05
CA ALA A 64 -7.57 12.29 10.96
C ALA A 64 -8.81 11.78 10.24
N GLU A 65 -8.90 10.48 10.00
CA GLU A 65 -10.06 9.85 9.38
C GLU A 65 -11.29 9.91 10.30
N GLN A 66 -11.13 9.64 11.60
CA GLN A 66 -12.19 9.83 12.61
C GLN A 66 -12.73 11.27 12.58
N LYS A 67 -11.82 12.27 12.59
CA LYS A 67 -12.22 13.68 12.51
C LYS A 67 -13.03 13.98 11.26
N ARG A 68 -12.61 13.45 10.11
CA ARG A 68 -13.32 13.61 8.83
C ARG A 68 -14.72 12.98 8.88
N ILE A 69 -14.83 11.75 9.40
CA ILE A 69 -16.12 11.05 9.55
C ILE A 69 -17.04 11.86 10.47
N ASN A 70 -16.54 12.29 11.62
CA ASN A 70 -17.34 13.03 12.60
C ASN A 70 -17.78 14.41 12.06
N ALA A 71 -16.93 15.11 11.31
CA ALA A 71 -17.29 16.36 10.64
C ALA A 71 -18.38 16.16 9.56
N SER A 72 -18.48 14.95 8.99
CA SER A 72 -19.53 14.59 8.02
C SER A 72 -20.81 14.04 8.66
N GLY A 73 -20.97 14.18 10.00
CA GLY A 73 -22.13 13.72 10.76
C GLY A 73 -21.93 12.38 11.48
N GLY A 74 -20.73 11.81 11.48
CA GLY A 74 -20.40 10.58 12.19
C GLY A 74 -21.00 9.31 11.56
N VAL A 75 -21.15 8.27 12.37
CA VAL A 75 -21.80 7.01 11.98
C VAL A 75 -23.26 7.07 12.45
N LEU A 76 -24.19 7.08 11.51
CA LEU A 76 -25.64 7.16 11.78
C LEU A 76 -25.99 8.34 12.73
N ARG A 77 -25.42 9.52 12.47
CA ARG A 77 -25.55 10.75 13.27
C ARG A 77 -24.97 10.67 14.70
N ARG A 78 -24.14 9.68 14.97
CA ARG A 78 -23.40 9.53 16.24
C ARG A 78 -21.92 9.72 16.01
N ALA A 79 -21.23 10.42 16.90
CA ALA A 79 -19.80 10.55 16.82
C ALA A 79 -19.12 9.19 16.91
N LEU A 80 -18.20 8.90 15.99
CA LEU A 80 -17.36 7.70 16.06
C LEU A 80 -16.26 7.94 17.09
N ASP A 81 -16.01 6.97 17.96
CA ASP A 81 -14.88 6.97 18.89
C ASP A 81 -13.81 5.95 18.47
N LEU A 82 -12.54 6.23 18.78
CA LEU A 82 -11.41 5.33 18.57
C LEU A 82 -10.72 5.03 19.89
N GLN A 83 -10.62 3.77 20.23
CA GLN A 83 -9.90 3.28 21.39
C GLN A 83 -8.57 2.66 20.97
N PHE A 84 -7.44 3.27 21.32
CA PHE A 84 -6.10 2.75 21.01
C PHE A 84 -5.59 1.86 22.14
N LEU A 85 -5.21 0.62 21.80
CA LEU A 85 -4.80 -0.43 22.70
C LEU A 85 -3.42 -0.95 22.30
N ASP A 86 -2.36 -0.46 22.93
CA ASP A 86 -0.98 -0.83 22.63
C ASP A 86 -0.50 -1.99 23.52
N ASP A 87 -0.13 -3.10 22.90
CA ASP A 87 0.40 -4.28 23.62
C ASP A 87 1.88 -4.16 23.98
N LYS A 88 2.61 -3.19 23.43
CA LYS A 88 4.05 -2.98 23.64
C LYS A 88 4.88 -4.27 23.48
N GLN A 89 4.45 -5.13 22.56
CA GLN A 89 5.05 -6.44 22.28
C GLN A 89 4.96 -7.47 23.42
N ASP A 90 4.01 -7.32 24.33
CA ASP A 90 3.75 -8.26 25.44
C ASP A 90 2.47 -9.05 25.17
N ASP A 91 2.57 -10.39 25.24
CA ASP A 91 1.46 -11.31 24.97
C ASP A 91 0.33 -11.19 26.00
N GLY A 92 0.68 -11.04 27.31
CA GLY A 92 -0.31 -10.88 28.36
C GLY A 92 -1.09 -9.58 28.23
N ARG A 93 -0.39 -8.49 27.84
CA ARG A 93 -1.04 -7.20 27.55
C ARG A 93 -1.92 -7.27 26.32
N ALA A 94 -1.49 -7.97 25.26
CA ALA A 94 -2.33 -8.19 24.08
C ALA A 94 -3.65 -8.88 24.44
N VAL A 95 -3.60 -9.92 25.28
CA VAL A 95 -4.79 -10.62 25.81
C VAL A 95 -5.65 -9.69 26.67
N ALA A 96 -5.06 -8.90 27.57
CA ALA A 96 -5.79 -7.93 28.40
C ALA A 96 -6.47 -6.85 27.55
N ASN A 97 -5.80 -6.31 26.54
CA ASN A 97 -6.35 -5.35 25.59
C ASN A 97 -7.55 -5.93 24.83
N MET A 98 -7.48 -7.19 24.39
CA MET A 98 -8.60 -7.85 23.72
C MET A 98 -9.80 -8.00 24.67
N LYS A 99 -9.59 -8.44 25.92
CA LYS A 99 -10.65 -8.53 26.93
C LYS A 99 -11.29 -7.16 27.18
N GLN A 100 -10.48 -6.10 27.26
CA GLN A 100 -10.98 -4.73 27.42
C GLN A 100 -11.84 -4.30 26.24
N ALA A 101 -11.43 -4.57 25.00
CA ALA A 101 -12.21 -4.23 23.81
C ALA A 101 -13.51 -5.02 23.71
N LEU A 102 -13.52 -6.29 24.10
CA LEU A 102 -14.73 -7.16 24.15
C LEU A 102 -15.69 -6.71 25.23
N ALA A 103 -15.20 -6.24 26.37
CA ALA A 103 -16.02 -5.76 27.49
C ALA A 103 -16.68 -4.39 27.22
N ASN A 104 -16.20 -3.61 26.26
CA ASN A 104 -16.80 -2.34 25.89
C ASN A 104 -18.08 -2.58 25.06
N PRO A 105 -19.28 -2.26 25.59
CA PRO A 105 -20.55 -2.52 24.90
C PRO A 105 -20.70 -1.72 23.59
N ASN A 106 -19.94 -0.66 23.41
CA ASN A 106 -20.01 0.22 22.26
C ASN A 106 -19.07 -0.19 21.12
N THR A 107 -18.21 -1.17 21.31
CA THR A 107 -17.26 -1.64 20.28
C THR A 107 -18.03 -2.26 19.12
N ILE A 108 -18.00 -1.61 17.95
CA ILE A 108 -18.65 -2.08 16.71
C ILE A 108 -17.71 -2.86 15.80
N ALA A 109 -16.41 -2.60 15.88
CA ALA A 109 -15.35 -3.27 15.11
C ALA A 109 -14.02 -3.20 15.86
N MET A 110 -13.10 -4.07 15.47
CA MET A 110 -11.71 -4.10 15.94
C MET A 110 -10.76 -4.11 14.75
N ILE A 111 -9.64 -3.37 14.81
CA ILE A 111 -8.64 -3.26 13.75
C ILE A 111 -7.27 -3.52 14.33
N GLY A 112 -6.45 -4.37 13.70
CA GLY A 112 -5.07 -4.60 14.08
C GLY A 112 -4.69 -6.05 14.36
N LEU A 113 -3.99 -6.32 15.45
CA LEU A 113 -3.33 -7.60 15.73
C LEU A 113 -2.23 -7.91 14.69
N SER A 114 -1.27 -6.99 14.56
CA SER A 114 -0.28 -7.00 13.48
C SER A 114 0.79 -8.10 13.58
N GLN A 115 0.96 -8.70 14.75
CA GLN A 115 2.01 -9.69 14.98
C GLN A 115 1.44 -11.08 15.21
N THR A 116 1.93 -12.06 14.44
CA THR A 116 1.46 -13.44 14.49
C THR A 116 1.53 -14.06 15.89
N ALA A 117 2.61 -13.82 16.64
CA ALA A 117 2.76 -14.36 18.00
C ALA A 117 1.70 -13.77 18.96
N ARG A 118 1.49 -12.44 18.94
CA ARG A 118 0.47 -11.76 19.77
C ARG A 118 -0.94 -12.21 19.39
N ALA A 119 -1.22 -12.26 18.09
CA ALA A 119 -2.50 -12.75 17.60
C ALA A 119 -2.74 -14.19 18.09
N LYS A 120 -1.76 -15.08 17.97
CA LYS A 120 -1.87 -16.45 18.47
C LYS A 120 -2.18 -16.48 19.97
N ALA A 121 -1.43 -15.74 20.78
CA ALA A 121 -1.68 -15.67 22.23
C ALA A 121 -3.10 -15.18 22.55
N VAL A 122 -3.60 -14.19 21.83
CA VAL A 122 -4.95 -13.68 21.98
C VAL A 122 -6.00 -14.74 21.61
N PHE A 123 -5.87 -15.39 20.43
CA PHE A 123 -6.85 -16.41 19.98
C PHE A 123 -6.79 -17.68 20.83
N ASP A 124 -5.64 -18.08 21.33
CA ASP A 124 -5.53 -19.22 22.26
C ASP A 124 -6.23 -18.92 23.60
N ALA A 125 -6.15 -17.68 24.09
CA ALA A 125 -6.68 -17.30 25.39
C ALA A 125 -8.17 -16.96 25.38
N VAL A 126 -8.66 -16.26 24.32
CA VAL A 126 -10.03 -15.71 24.27
C VAL A 126 -10.72 -15.90 22.91
N GLY A 127 -10.27 -16.84 22.09
CA GLY A 127 -10.81 -17.07 20.75
C GLY A 127 -12.31 -17.45 20.77
N SER A 128 -12.79 -18.20 21.76
CA SER A 128 -14.22 -18.51 21.93
C SER A 128 -15.03 -17.24 22.18
N ASP A 129 -14.53 -16.34 23.02
CA ASP A 129 -15.22 -15.09 23.36
C ASP A 129 -15.25 -14.14 22.16
N ILE A 130 -14.16 -14.10 21.38
CA ILE A 130 -14.10 -13.36 20.11
C ILE A 130 -15.20 -13.86 19.16
N GLY A 131 -15.29 -15.17 18.94
CA GLY A 131 -16.31 -15.75 18.07
C GLY A 131 -17.73 -15.45 18.56
N ALA A 132 -17.98 -15.63 19.86
CA ALA A 132 -19.28 -15.39 20.47
C ALA A 132 -19.71 -13.92 20.48
N SER A 133 -18.76 -12.99 20.53
CA SER A 133 -19.03 -11.55 20.55
C SER A 133 -19.68 -11.01 19.27
N GLY A 134 -19.45 -11.68 18.13
CA GLY A 134 -19.87 -11.23 16.81
C GLY A 134 -19.24 -9.90 16.38
N VAL A 135 -18.22 -9.39 17.08
CA VAL A 135 -17.52 -8.15 16.70
C VAL A 135 -16.62 -8.44 15.49
N PRO A 136 -16.79 -7.75 14.36
CA PRO A 136 -15.90 -7.88 13.22
C PRO A 136 -14.48 -7.45 13.58
N ILE A 137 -13.50 -8.28 13.24
CA ILE A 137 -12.06 -7.97 13.40
C ILE A 137 -11.42 -7.88 12.03
N LEU A 138 -10.79 -6.74 11.74
CA LEU A 138 -9.98 -6.49 10.56
C LEU A 138 -8.51 -6.61 10.97
N SER A 139 -7.99 -7.83 10.91
CA SER A 139 -6.67 -8.19 11.41
C SER A 139 -5.56 -7.81 10.42
N ASP A 140 -4.35 -7.61 10.95
CA ASP A 140 -3.16 -7.37 10.14
C ASP A 140 -2.19 -8.59 10.17
N ILE A 141 -2.73 -9.81 10.18
CA ILE A 141 -1.99 -11.07 10.14
C ILE A 141 -2.24 -11.83 8.84
N THR A 142 -1.32 -12.74 8.51
CA THR A 142 -1.36 -13.49 7.23
C THR A 142 -1.57 -14.98 7.43
N VAL A 143 -1.51 -15.46 8.67
CA VAL A 143 -1.61 -16.89 9.00
C VAL A 143 -3.05 -17.22 9.40
N ASN A 144 -3.83 -17.75 8.46
CA ASN A 144 -5.27 -17.98 8.63
C ASN A 144 -5.59 -19.04 9.68
N SER A 145 -4.73 -20.04 9.88
CA SER A 145 -4.93 -21.11 10.86
C SER A 145 -5.13 -20.60 12.30
N ILE A 146 -4.71 -19.37 12.61
CA ILE A 146 -4.92 -18.74 13.92
C ILE A 146 -6.41 -18.46 14.16
N PHE A 147 -7.13 -18.04 13.14
CA PHE A 147 -8.50 -17.52 13.28
C PHE A 147 -9.53 -18.16 12.32
N GLU A 148 -9.17 -19.19 11.57
CA GLU A 148 -10.06 -19.82 10.58
C GLU A 148 -11.41 -20.30 11.15
N LYS A 149 -11.42 -20.65 12.45
CA LYS A 149 -12.62 -21.07 13.17
C LYS A 149 -13.58 -19.92 13.54
N GLN A 150 -13.09 -18.67 13.54
CA GLN A 150 -13.89 -17.48 13.85
C GLN A 150 -14.40 -16.81 12.59
N GLY A 151 -15.72 -16.87 12.35
CA GLY A 151 -16.37 -16.32 11.14
C GLY A 151 -16.37 -14.79 11.07
N ASN A 152 -16.03 -14.10 12.15
CA ASN A 152 -16.02 -12.65 12.28
C ASN A 152 -14.63 -12.01 12.12
N VAL A 153 -13.59 -12.80 11.75
CA VAL A 153 -12.22 -12.30 11.56
C VAL A 153 -11.86 -12.26 10.08
N PHE A 154 -11.40 -11.11 9.63
CA PHE A 154 -10.90 -10.83 8.28
C PHE A 154 -9.46 -10.33 8.38
N THR A 155 -8.65 -10.51 7.33
CA THR A 155 -7.30 -9.96 7.32
C THR A 155 -7.10 -8.96 6.19
N MET A 156 -6.46 -7.85 6.52
CA MET A 156 -6.05 -6.81 5.57
C MET A 156 -4.90 -7.24 4.68
N ARG A 157 -4.33 -8.42 4.92
CA ARG A 157 -3.16 -8.92 4.19
C ARG A 157 -3.52 -10.10 3.31
N PRO A 158 -2.77 -10.29 2.21
CA PRO A 158 -2.84 -11.52 1.45
C PRO A 158 -2.51 -12.72 2.34
N ALA A 159 -3.34 -13.76 2.27
CA ALA A 159 -3.06 -15.02 2.97
C ALA A 159 -1.82 -15.70 2.42
N GLN A 160 -1.13 -16.51 3.26
CA GLN A 160 0.06 -17.22 2.80
C GLN A 160 -0.27 -18.29 1.76
N ASP A 161 -1.21 -19.18 2.09
CA ASP A 161 -1.43 -20.39 1.33
C ASP A 161 -2.07 -20.15 -0.05
N ASP A 162 -3.02 -19.21 -0.14
CA ASP A 162 -3.78 -18.97 -1.36
C ASP A 162 -3.35 -17.73 -2.16
N GLN A 163 -2.40 -16.96 -1.66
CA GLN A 163 -1.94 -15.73 -2.32
C GLN A 163 -0.42 -15.57 -2.35
N ARG A 164 0.31 -15.89 -1.27
CA ARG A 164 1.75 -15.69 -1.18
C ARG A 164 2.55 -16.85 -1.74
N VAL A 165 2.25 -18.07 -1.31
CA VAL A 165 2.90 -19.29 -1.83
C VAL A 165 2.75 -19.38 -3.34
N PRO A 166 1.56 -19.23 -3.94
CA PRO A 166 1.41 -19.24 -5.39
C PRO A 166 2.27 -18.20 -6.14
N VAL A 167 2.48 -17.00 -5.57
CA VAL A 167 3.35 -16.00 -6.19
C VAL A 167 4.81 -16.43 -6.16
N ILE A 168 5.27 -17.03 -5.05
CA ILE A 168 6.64 -17.56 -4.96
C ILE A 168 6.84 -18.72 -5.93
N GLU A 169 5.86 -19.62 -6.06
CA GLU A 169 5.88 -20.70 -7.04
C GLU A 169 5.99 -20.19 -8.48
N ALA A 170 5.13 -19.25 -8.85
CA ALA A 170 5.14 -18.63 -10.18
C ALA A 170 6.46 -17.87 -10.45
N PHE A 171 7.04 -17.23 -9.43
CA PHE A 171 8.35 -16.60 -9.52
C PHE A 171 9.47 -17.61 -9.80
N ILE A 172 9.49 -18.71 -9.05
CA ILE A 172 10.48 -19.79 -9.21
C ILE A 172 10.39 -20.39 -10.63
N GLU A 173 9.18 -20.67 -11.08
CA GLU A 173 8.93 -21.21 -12.43
C GLU A 173 9.41 -20.23 -13.51
N ALA A 174 9.00 -18.96 -13.42
CA ALA A 174 9.31 -17.95 -14.43
C ALA A 174 10.80 -17.62 -14.55
N ARG A 175 11.54 -17.76 -13.46
CA ARG A 175 13.00 -17.59 -13.44
C ARG A 175 13.79 -18.88 -13.68
N ALA A 176 13.09 -19.97 -13.95
CA ALA A 176 13.68 -21.29 -14.16
C ALA A 176 14.62 -21.73 -13.02
N ILE A 177 14.31 -21.36 -11.78
CA ILE A 177 15.03 -21.79 -10.57
C ILE A 177 14.94 -23.31 -10.46
N LYS A 178 16.08 -23.96 -10.24
CA LYS A 178 16.16 -25.43 -10.21
C LYS A 178 16.43 -25.99 -8.83
N ARG A 179 17.13 -25.22 -7.99
CA ARG A 179 17.61 -25.67 -6.68
C ARG A 179 17.19 -24.69 -5.56
N PRO A 180 15.87 -24.49 -5.36
CA PRO A 180 15.38 -23.63 -4.30
C PRO A 180 15.55 -24.30 -2.95
N ALA A 181 15.98 -23.51 -1.95
CA ALA A 181 16.08 -23.92 -0.55
C ALA A 181 15.24 -23.01 0.36
N PHE A 182 14.83 -23.50 1.50
CA PHE A 182 14.12 -22.74 2.51
C PHE A 182 14.91 -22.72 3.82
N VAL A 183 14.98 -21.53 4.45
CA VAL A 183 15.53 -21.35 5.79
C VAL A 183 14.51 -20.60 6.63
N GLY A 184 13.98 -21.23 7.65
CA GLY A 184 12.95 -20.69 8.53
C GLY A 184 13.23 -20.87 10.01
N LEU A 185 12.32 -20.38 10.84
CA LEU A 185 12.34 -20.56 12.30
C LEU A 185 11.29 -21.60 12.70
N LYS A 186 11.70 -22.65 13.43
CA LYS A 186 10.81 -23.74 13.87
C LYS A 186 9.76 -23.27 14.89
N ASP A 187 10.09 -22.25 15.68
CA ASP A 187 9.28 -21.79 16.80
C ASP A 187 8.44 -20.53 16.43
N GLN A 188 8.41 -20.15 15.15
CA GLN A 188 7.60 -19.03 14.66
C GLN A 188 6.55 -19.50 13.66
N LEU A 189 5.29 -19.35 14.03
CA LEU A 189 4.16 -19.83 13.22
C LEU A 189 4.12 -19.23 11.81
N PHE A 190 4.48 -17.93 11.64
CA PHE A 190 4.59 -17.32 10.31
C PHE A 190 5.61 -18.05 9.43
N SER A 191 6.80 -18.32 9.99
CA SER A 191 7.88 -18.98 9.26
C SER A 191 7.56 -20.44 8.96
N SER A 192 7.06 -21.20 9.96
CA SER A 192 6.69 -22.61 9.77
C SER A 192 5.54 -22.76 8.75
N SER A 193 4.47 -21.96 8.85
CA SER A 193 3.35 -21.99 7.91
C SER A 193 3.82 -21.72 6.46
N LEU A 194 4.67 -20.69 6.24
CA LEU A 194 5.20 -20.42 4.90
C LEU A 194 6.02 -21.60 4.36
N GLY A 195 6.93 -22.12 5.18
CA GLY A 195 7.77 -23.23 4.75
C GLY A 195 6.98 -24.53 4.52
N ASP A 196 5.94 -24.79 5.32
CA ASP A 196 5.07 -25.94 5.14
C ASP A 196 4.23 -25.79 3.86
N GLY A 197 3.72 -24.58 3.59
CA GLY A 197 3.05 -24.27 2.31
C GLY A 197 3.95 -24.55 1.10
N LEU A 198 5.20 -24.07 1.14
CA LEU A 198 6.17 -24.31 0.06
C LEU A 198 6.55 -25.80 -0.07
N LYS A 199 6.73 -26.51 1.06
CA LYS A 199 7.04 -27.93 1.06
C LYS A 199 5.91 -28.80 0.52
N ASN A 200 4.67 -28.40 0.80
CA ASN A 200 3.46 -29.10 0.33
C ASN A 200 3.04 -28.71 -1.10
N SER A 201 3.79 -27.83 -1.74
CA SER A 201 3.54 -27.43 -3.13
C SER A 201 3.56 -28.65 -4.06
N ALA A 202 2.61 -28.69 -4.99
CA ALA A 202 2.57 -29.71 -6.02
C ALA A 202 3.65 -29.54 -7.10
N VAL A 203 4.12 -28.29 -7.29
CA VAL A 203 5.05 -27.91 -8.37
C VAL A 203 6.47 -27.65 -7.89
N LEU A 204 6.65 -27.26 -6.63
CA LEU A 204 7.94 -26.88 -6.06
C LEU A 204 8.62 -28.08 -5.36
N ARG A 205 9.94 -28.22 -5.54
CA ARG A 205 10.77 -29.18 -4.81
C ARG A 205 11.93 -28.44 -4.16
N LEU A 206 11.88 -28.32 -2.83
CA LEU A 206 12.97 -27.73 -2.05
C LEU A 206 14.13 -28.74 -1.96
N ILE A 207 15.36 -28.31 -2.28
CA ILE A 207 16.58 -29.13 -2.10
C ILE A 207 17.05 -29.15 -0.65
N ALA A 208 16.66 -28.16 0.15
CA ALA A 208 16.92 -28.06 1.58
C ALA A 208 15.76 -27.35 2.29
N ASP A 209 15.44 -27.79 3.51
CA ASP A 209 14.48 -27.18 4.42
C ASP A 209 15.11 -27.09 5.82
N HIS A 210 15.70 -25.94 6.12
CA HIS A 210 16.35 -25.68 7.40
C HIS A 210 15.41 -24.93 8.34
N ARG A 211 15.19 -25.49 9.54
CA ARG A 211 14.34 -24.91 10.59
C ARG A 211 15.19 -24.58 11.81
N LEU A 212 15.62 -23.34 11.89
CA LEU A 212 16.48 -22.85 12.95
C LEU A 212 15.68 -22.59 14.25
N ALA A 213 16.32 -22.73 15.41
CA ALA A 213 15.81 -22.12 16.63
C ALA A 213 15.98 -20.59 16.56
N GLN A 214 15.11 -19.85 17.25
CA GLN A 214 15.18 -18.38 17.27
C GLN A 214 16.55 -17.87 17.78
N LYS A 215 17.17 -18.57 18.71
CA LYS A 215 18.49 -18.27 19.26
C LYS A 215 19.58 -19.19 18.71
N ALA A 216 19.50 -19.59 17.44
CA ALA A 216 20.59 -20.38 16.83
C ALA A 216 21.92 -19.62 16.91
N ASP A 217 23.00 -20.36 17.22
CA ASP A 217 24.34 -19.80 17.28
C ASP A 217 25.01 -19.66 15.90
N ALA A 218 26.16 -19.01 15.86
CA ALA A 218 26.92 -18.80 14.63
C ALA A 218 27.35 -20.11 13.96
N ALA A 219 27.63 -21.15 14.74
CA ALA A 219 28.03 -22.47 14.21
C ALA A 219 26.86 -23.11 13.45
N THR A 220 25.65 -23.02 13.99
CA THR A 220 24.43 -23.48 13.31
C THR A 220 24.20 -22.73 12.00
N VAL A 221 24.38 -21.39 11.97
CA VAL A 221 24.26 -20.59 10.73
C VAL A 221 25.34 -21.02 9.72
N ALA A 222 26.59 -21.20 10.15
CA ALA A 222 27.68 -21.67 9.29
C ALA A 222 27.40 -23.06 8.69
N ALA A 223 26.81 -23.98 9.46
CA ALA A 223 26.42 -25.31 8.96
C ALA A 223 25.32 -25.22 7.89
N VAL A 224 24.32 -24.34 8.06
CA VAL A 224 23.30 -24.08 7.03
C VAL A 224 23.94 -23.54 5.76
N VAL A 225 24.84 -22.56 5.86
CA VAL A 225 25.55 -21.98 4.71
C VAL A 225 26.40 -23.04 3.99
N ALA A 226 27.08 -23.92 4.73
CA ALA A 226 27.87 -25.01 4.17
C ALA A 226 26.99 -26.02 3.38
N ASP A 227 25.82 -26.39 3.92
CA ASP A 227 24.87 -27.28 3.22
C ASP A 227 24.30 -26.62 1.94
N LEU A 228 23.92 -25.33 2.02
CA LEU A 228 23.46 -24.58 0.84
C LEU A 228 24.53 -24.49 -0.25
N LYS A 229 25.80 -24.32 0.15
CA LYS A 229 26.95 -24.33 -0.77
C LYS A 229 27.14 -25.71 -1.41
N GLN A 230 27.12 -26.78 -0.60
CA GLN A 230 27.28 -28.14 -1.08
C GLN A 230 26.18 -28.55 -2.07
N LYS A 231 24.95 -28.10 -1.83
CA LYS A 231 23.79 -28.37 -2.68
C LYS A 231 23.69 -27.41 -3.88
N ASP A 232 24.59 -26.45 -3.96
CA ASP A 232 24.61 -25.42 -5.02
C ASP A 232 23.25 -24.74 -5.19
N ALA A 233 22.67 -24.23 -4.07
CA ALA A 233 21.38 -23.58 -4.08
C ALA A 233 21.41 -22.33 -4.98
N ASP A 234 20.44 -22.20 -5.89
CA ASP A 234 20.30 -21.04 -6.80
C ASP A 234 19.29 -20.01 -6.28
N LEU A 235 18.40 -20.41 -5.37
CA LEU A 235 17.52 -19.52 -4.62
C LEU A 235 17.44 -19.97 -3.15
N VAL A 236 17.53 -19.02 -2.21
CA VAL A 236 17.25 -19.28 -0.79
C VAL A 236 16.11 -18.40 -0.30
N ILE A 237 15.02 -19.03 0.16
CA ILE A 237 13.86 -18.35 0.75
C ILE A 237 14.12 -18.23 2.26
N LEU A 238 14.25 -16.99 2.76
CA LEU A 238 14.59 -16.67 4.14
C LEU A 238 13.36 -16.15 4.91
N ALA A 239 12.83 -16.95 5.81
CA ALA A 239 11.71 -16.60 6.68
C ALA A 239 12.13 -16.55 8.16
N VAL A 240 13.19 -15.80 8.49
CA VAL A 240 13.85 -15.83 9.80
C VAL A 240 13.83 -14.49 10.57
N GLY A 241 13.15 -13.47 10.04
CA GLY A 241 13.12 -12.13 10.61
C GLY A 241 14.39 -11.30 10.28
N GLY A 242 14.26 -9.96 10.30
CA GLY A 242 15.24 -9.06 9.72
C GLY A 242 16.66 -9.17 10.27
N GLY A 243 16.84 -9.27 11.59
CA GLY A 243 18.19 -9.39 12.20
C GLY A 243 18.88 -10.70 11.82
N ARG A 244 18.17 -11.82 11.90
CA ARG A 244 18.69 -13.14 11.50
C ARG A 244 18.95 -13.24 10.00
N THR A 245 18.11 -12.61 9.19
CA THR A 245 18.33 -12.52 7.74
C THR A 245 19.65 -11.81 7.45
N ALA A 246 19.93 -10.67 8.10
CA ALA A 246 21.20 -9.95 7.94
C ALA A 246 22.42 -10.80 8.31
N GLU A 247 22.37 -11.58 9.40
CA GLU A 247 23.43 -12.51 9.79
C GLU A 247 23.68 -13.59 8.71
N ILE A 248 22.60 -14.17 8.15
CA ILE A 248 22.71 -15.18 7.09
C ILE A 248 23.27 -14.55 5.80
N LEU A 249 22.85 -13.34 5.44
CA LEU A 249 23.41 -12.60 4.31
C LEU A 249 24.94 -12.45 4.44
N ALA A 250 25.39 -11.97 5.60
CA ALA A 250 26.81 -11.79 5.88
C ALA A 250 27.57 -13.11 5.81
N ALA A 251 27.01 -14.19 6.35
CA ALA A 251 27.62 -15.51 6.32
C ALA A 251 27.69 -16.11 4.90
N LEU A 252 26.68 -15.93 4.08
CA LEU A 252 26.67 -16.34 2.66
C LEU A 252 27.73 -15.57 1.88
N ALA A 253 27.80 -14.26 2.04
CA ALA A 253 28.78 -13.41 1.37
C ALA A 253 30.21 -13.80 1.78
N ALA A 254 30.49 -14.02 3.08
CA ALA A 254 31.78 -14.46 3.60
C ALA A 254 32.20 -15.84 3.07
N ALA A 255 31.25 -16.73 2.82
CA ALA A 255 31.51 -18.06 2.25
C ALA A 255 31.65 -18.06 0.70
N GLY A 256 31.49 -16.92 0.05
CA GLY A 256 31.47 -16.79 -1.41
C GLY A 256 30.30 -17.53 -2.06
N VAL A 257 29.15 -17.60 -1.37
CA VAL A 257 27.93 -18.27 -1.82
C VAL A 257 26.89 -17.18 -2.12
N THR A 258 26.48 -17.05 -3.36
CA THR A 258 25.68 -15.90 -3.84
C THR A 258 24.39 -16.32 -4.56
N PRO A 259 23.55 -17.20 -3.97
CA PRO A 259 22.24 -17.51 -4.55
C PRO A 259 21.38 -16.26 -4.60
N ALA A 260 20.36 -16.23 -5.45
CA ALA A 260 19.28 -15.28 -5.27
C ALA A 260 18.60 -15.49 -3.91
N LEU A 261 18.19 -14.41 -3.24
CA LEU A 261 17.51 -14.48 -1.96
C LEU A 261 16.07 -14.02 -2.08
N PHE A 262 15.15 -14.75 -1.46
CA PHE A 262 13.77 -14.34 -1.31
C PHE A 262 13.46 -14.13 0.18
N VAL A 263 13.38 -12.87 0.62
CA VAL A 263 13.27 -12.53 2.04
C VAL A 263 11.84 -12.16 2.42
N THR A 264 11.47 -12.38 3.69
CA THR A 264 10.13 -12.04 4.21
C THR A 264 10.09 -10.71 4.96
N GLY A 265 11.23 -10.06 5.15
CA GLY A 265 11.35 -8.73 5.75
C GLY A 265 11.61 -7.65 4.71
N ASN A 266 11.59 -6.38 5.13
CA ASN A 266 11.94 -5.27 4.25
C ASN A 266 13.41 -5.34 3.83
N ILE A 267 13.67 -5.36 2.52
CA ILE A 267 15.02 -5.53 1.93
C ILE A 267 15.97 -4.44 2.42
N ASP A 268 15.55 -3.18 2.35
CA ASP A 268 16.42 -2.04 2.67
C ASP A 268 16.83 -2.05 4.15
N THR A 269 15.91 -2.43 5.03
CA THR A 269 16.20 -2.63 6.46
C THR A 269 17.18 -3.79 6.68
N ILE A 270 17.04 -4.89 5.95
CA ILE A 270 17.90 -6.06 6.07
C ILE A 270 19.31 -5.74 5.59
N VAL A 271 19.45 -5.14 4.42
CA VAL A 271 20.75 -4.75 3.84
C VAL A 271 21.43 -3.70 4.72
N GLY A 272 20.70 -2.70 5.21
CA GLY A 272 21.25 -1.70 6.14
C GLY A 272 21.81 -2.31 7.44
N ARG A 273 21.26 -3.46 7.89
CA ARG A 273 21.75 -4.18 9.09
C ARG A 273 22.89 -5.15 8.82
N SER A 274 23.03 -5.63 7.60
CA SER A 274 24.08 -6.61 7.27
C SER A 274 25.49 -6.00 7.23
N GLY A 275 25.59 -4.67 7.21
CA GLY A 275 26.87 -3.96 7.20
C GLY A 275 27.66 -4.08 5.89
N GLY A 276 27.08 -4.65 4.85
CA GLY A 276 27.73 -4.84 3.56
C GLY A 276 26.75 -5.14 2.43
N GLU A 277 27.19 -4.95 1.19
CA GLU A 277 26.44 -5.31 0.00
C GLU A 277 26.45 -6.82 -0.19
N TYR A 278 25.25 -7.39 -0.37
CA TYR A 278 25.12 -8.76 -0.83
C TYR A 278 25.31 -8.82 -2.35
N PRO A 279 26.20 -9.67 -2.88
CA PRO A 279 26.53 -9.65 -4.31
C PRO A 279 25.48 -10.32 -5.21
N GLY A 280 24.44 -10.93 -4.64
CA GLY A 280 23.32 -11.52 -5.39
C GLY A 280 22.05 -10.66 -5.35
N ASP A 281 21.10 -11.00 -6.19
CA ASP A 281 19.78 -10.37 -6.18
C ASP A 281 19.00 -10.72 -4.91
N ILE A 282 18.31 -9.75 -4.30
CA ILE A 282 17.43 -9.96 -3.16
C ILE A 282 16.01 -9.62 -3.56
N PHE A 283 15.07 -10.51 -3.31
CA PHE A 283 13.64 -10.36 -3.60
C PHE A 283 12.81 -10.37 -2.33
N GLN A 284 11.66 -9.70 -2.35
CA GLN A 284 10.64 -9.79 -1.31
C GLN A 284 9.23 -9.67 -1.90
N LEU A 285 8.22 -10.13 -1.17
CA LEU A 285 6.81 -9.79 -1.44
C LEU A 285 6.45 -8.50 -0.70
N ALA A 286 6.11 -7.46 -1.45
CA ALA A 286 5.61 -6.20 -0.94
C ALA A 286 4.12 -6.03 -1.29
N TRP A 287 3.36 -5.43 -0.41
CA TRP A 287 1.92 -5.20 -0.55
C TRP A 287 1.52 -3.82 0.00
N GLU A 288 2.49 -3.03 0.44
CA GLU A 288 2.27 -1.71 1.03
C GLU A 288 2.34 -0.62 -0.03
N ASN A 289 3.55 -0.25 -0.46
CA ASN A 289 3.75 0.76 -1.49
C ASN A 289 4.68 0.25 -2.59
N LEU A 290 4.50 0.74 -3.80
CA LEU A 290 5.43 0.48 -4.88
C LEU A 290 6.71 1.33 -4.70
N PRO A 291 7.90 0.78 -4.98
CA PRO A 291 9.14 1.53 -4.88
C PRO A 291 9.16 2.76 -5.81
N ASN A 292 9.59 3.90 -5.32
CA ASN A 292 9.76 5.15 -6.07
C ASN A 292 8.48 5.72 -6.71
N ILE A 293 7.30 5.23 -6.31
CA ILE A 293 6.02 5.67 -6.88
C ILE A 293 4.99 5.87 -5.77
N PHE A 294 4.30 7.01 -5.78
CA PHE A 294 3.28 7.35 -4.80
C PHE A 294 1.90 6.83 -5.20
N ASN A 295 1.12 6.41 -4.21
CA ASN A 295 -0.30 6.21 -4.43
C ASN A 295 -1.00 7.58 -4.49
N GLU A 296 -1.57 7.92 -5.62
CA GLU A 296 -2.23 9.22 -5.88
C GLU A 296 -3.48 9.43 -5.00
N ARG A 297 -4.21 8.37 -4.69
CA ARG A 297 -5.36 8.47 -3.78
C ARG A 297 -4.93 8.79 -2.37
N LEU A 298 -3.83 8.17 -1.92
CA LEU A 298 -3.22 8.47 -0.63
C LEU A 298 -2.80 9.94 -0.57
N ARG A 299 -2.07 10.43 -1.57
CA ARG A 299 -1.62 11.82 -1.63
C ARG A 299 -2.81 12.79 -1.56
N THR A 300 -3.86 12.54 -2.34
CA THR A 300 -5.06 13.38 -2.35
C THR A 300 -5.78 13.38 -1.00
N ARG A 301 -5.91 12.21 -0.34
CA ARG A 301 -6.58 12.13 0.96
C ARG A 301 -5.77 12.82 2.04
N VAL A 302 -4.48 12.64 2.03
CA VAL A 302 -3.56 13.26 2.99
C VAL A 302 -3.64 14.78 2.90
N ALA A 303 -3.60 15.34 1.71
CA ALA A 303 -3.77 16.77 1.47
C ALA A 303 -5.12 17.27 1.99
N ARG A 304 -6.22 16.56 1.71
CA ARG A 304 -7.57 16.89 2.22
C ARG A 304 -7.67 16.88 3.73
N ASN A 305 -6.89 16.05 4.41
CA ASN A 305 -6.88 15.93 5.87
C ASN A 305 -5.91 16.92 6.55
N GLY A 306 -5.22 17.76 5.77
CA GLY A 306 -4.22 18.69 6.30
C GLY A 306 -2.97 18.01 6.87
N LEU A 307 -2.72 16.75 6.52
CA LEU A 307 -1.58 15.97 6.98
C LEU A 307 -0.42 15.96 5.98
N GLU A 308 -0.55 16.66 4.85
CA GLU A 308 0.45 16.66 3.78
C GLU A 308 1.83 17.06 4.32
N LYS A 309 1.88 18.15 5.08
CA LYS A 309 3.11 18.60 5.74
C LYS A 309 3.70 17.54 6.67
N TRP A 310 2.87 16.88 7.47
CA TRP A 310 3.32 15.83 8.38
C TRP A 310 3.87 14.63 7.62
N ILE A 311 3.19 14.15 6.56
CA ILE A 311 3.64 13.00 5.78
C ILE A 311 4.93 13.34 5.02
N PHE A 312 5.02 14.51 4.41
CA PHE A 312 6.18 14.86 3.59
C PHE A 312 7.35 15.45 4.37
N GLU A 313 7.12 16.04 5.54
CA GLU A 313 8.18 16.62 6.38
C GLU A 313 8.40 15.86 7.70
N GLY A 314 7.35 15.27 8.27
CA GLY A 314 7.34 14.70 9.63
C GLY A 314 7.45 13.19 9.72
N ALA A 315 7.09 12.45 8.66
CA ALA A 315 7.19 10.99 8.66
C ALA A 315 8.63 10.48 8.39
N LYS A 316 9.62 11.24 8.82
CA LYS A 316 11.01 10.77 8.86
C LYS A 316 11.12 9.63 9.86
N VAL A 317 12.03 8.68 9.60
CA VAL A 317 12.35 7.66 10.59
C VAL A 317 12.80 8.36 11.87
N PRO A 318 12.09 8.23 13.01
CA PRO A 318 12.48 8.90 14.24
C PRO A 318 13.89 8.48 14.65
N GLU A 319 14.69 9.43 15.13
CA GLU A 319 15.95 9.08 15.78
C GLU A 319 15.65 8.33 17.08
N ALA A 320 16.05 7.08 17.16
CA ALA A 320 15.87 6.31 18.37
C ALA A 320 16.68 6.92 19.54
N PRO A 321 16.13 6.91 20.76
CA PRO A 321 16.78 7.55 21.92
C PRO A 321 18.24 7.15 22.14
N GLY A 322 18.57 5.85 21.98
CA GLY A 322 19.92 5.32 22.16
C GLY A 322 20.97 5.84 21.17
N TRP A 323 20.55 6.49 20.10
CA TRP A 323 21.46 7.13 19.14
C TRP A 323 21.97 8.47 19.66
N LYS A 324 21.11 9.19 20.40
CA LYS A 324 21.49 10.45 21.06
C LYS A 324 22.45 10.20 22.24
N THR A 325 22.34 9.04 22.88
CA THR A 325 23.19 8.65 24.03
C THR A 325 24.44 7.88 23.64
N GLY A 326 24.58 7.49 22.37
CA GLY A 326 25.73 6.69 21.91
C GLY A 326 25.69 5.21 22.32
N GLU A 327 24.57 4.73 22.86
CA GLU A 327 24.40 3.33 23.28
C GLU A 327 24.24 2.37 22.09
N CYS A 328 23.87 2.89 20.91
CA CYS A 328 23.75 2.11 19.69
C CYS A 328 25.09 2.02 18.97
N LYS A 329 25.62 0.83 18.85
CA LYS A 329 26.94 0.58 18.23
C LYS A 329 27.02 0.93 16.76
N GLU A 330 25.90 0.89 16.04
CA GLU A 330 25.82 1.19 14.63
C GLU A 330 24.54 1.96 14.34
N ARG A 331 24.67 3.09 13.66
CA ARG A 331 23.53 3.71 13.02
C ARG A 331 23.12 2.76 11.91
N PRO A 332 21.87 2.22 11.86
CA PRO A 332 21.42 1.58 10.64
C PRO A 332 21.75 2.53 9.52
N ALA A 333 22.56 2.08 8.54
CA ALA A 333 22.86 2.88 7.38
C ALA A 333 21.53 3.48 6.93
N ALA A 334 21.48 4.80 6.81
CA ALA A 334 20.25 5.48 6.45
C ALA A 334 19.66 4.68 5.30
N VAL A 335 18.47 4.12 5.50
CA VAL A 335 17.78 3.39 4.43
C VAL A 335 17.88 4.31 3.24
N PRO A 336 18.56 3.90 2.14
CA PRO A 336 18.76 4.78 1.00
C PRO A 336 17.41 5.37 0.69
N ASP A 337 17.35 6.66 0.60
CA ASP A 337 16.14 7.43 0.65
C ASP A 337 15.33 7.20 -0.63
N VAL A 338 14.63 6.08 -0.67
CA VAL A 338 13.80 5.68 -1.80
C VAL A 338 12.66 6.70 -2.03
N PHE A 339 12.37 7.52 -0.98
CA PHE A 339 11.28 8.50 -0.97
C PHE A 339 11.67 9.79 -0.23
N ASP A 340 12.84 10.35 -0.45
CA ASP A 340 13.31 11.60 0.19
C ASP A 340 13.29 11.58 1.74
N GLY A 341 13.69 10.47 2.38
CA GLY A 341 13.70 10.29 3.85
C GLY A 341 12.33 10.04 4.47
N ARG A 342 11.31 9.85 3.67
CA ARG A 342 9.94 9.61 4.15
C ARG A 342 9.76 8.15 4.55
N ASN A 343 9.16 7.90 5.70
CA ASN A 343 8.87 6.54 6.13
C ASN A 343 7.63 5.99 5.42
N MET A 344 7.76 5.60 4.16
CA MET A 344 6.65 5.12 3.34
C MET A 344 6.05 3.82 3.88
N LEU A 345 6.82 2.99 4.57
CA LEU A 345 6.30 1.81 5.25
C LEU A 345 5.30 2.20 6.36
N ALA A 346 5.67 3.17 7.19
CA ALA A 346 4.81 3.67 8.26
C ALA A 346 3.54 4.35 7.69
N ILE A 347 3.70 5.18 6.66
CA ILE A 347 2.60 5.85 5.97
C ILE A 347 1.64 4.83 5.35
N GLY A 348 2.16 3.84 4.65
CA GLY A 348 1.36 2.76 4.06
C GLY A 348 0.56 2.01 5.11
N ARG A 349 1.18 1.66 6.24
CA ARG A 349 0.51 1.02 7.37
C ARG A 349 -0.59 1.88 7.97
N GLY A 350 -0.26 3.12 8.29
CA GLY A 350 -1.25 4.05 8.84
C GLY A 350 -2.44 4.25 7.91
N THR A 351 -2.20 4.28 6.58
CA THR A 351 -3.25 4.43 5.58
C THR A 351 -4.14 3.20 5.50
N GLN A 352 -3.59 1.99 5.59
CA GLN A 352 -4.39 0.75 5.64
C GLN A 352 -5.36 0.77 6.82
N TYR A 353 -4.89 1.15 8.00
CA TYR A 353 -5.75 1.26 9.18
C TYR A 353 -6.81 2.35 9.04
N ALA A 354 -6.45 3.50 8.47
CA ALA A 354 -7.40 4.57 8.19
C ALA A 354 -8.47 4.15 7.17
N ASP A 355 -8.09 3.39 6.14
CA ASP A 355 -9.04 2.80 5.19
C ASP A 355 -10.01 1.82 5.87
N MET A 356 -9.56 1.03 6.85
CA MET A 356 -10.45 0.15 7.60
C MET A 356 -11.45 0.93 8.45
N VAL A 357 -11.02 2.02 9.10
CA VAL A 357 -11.94 2.92 9.81
C VAL A 357 -12.98 3.50 8.86
N ALA A 358 -12.54 3.97 7.69
CA ALA A 358 -13.43 4.51 6.65
C ALA A 358 -14.41 3.46 6.12
N MET A 359 -13.94 2.23 5.88
CA MET A 359 -14.76 1.12 5.39
C MET A 359 -15.83 0.72 6.39
N VAL A 360 -15.50 0.66 7.69
CA VAL A 360 -16.48 0.41 8.75
C VAL A 360 -17.56 1.49 8.75
N ALA A 361 -17.17 2.77 8.68
CA ALA A 361 -18.13 3.87 8.65
C ALA A 361 -19.01 3.84 7.39
N GLU A 362 -18.42 3.55 6.22
CA GLU A 362 -19.17 3.43 4.95
C GLU A 362 -20.15 2.27 4.96
N ALA A 363 -19.71 1.10 5.43
CA ALA A 363 -20.55 -0.09 5.53
C ALA A 363 -21.78 0.13 6.39
N LEU A 364 -21.66 0.95 7.42
CA LEU A 364 -22.75 1.24 8.35
C LEU A 364 -23.71 2.33 7.87
N LYS A 365 -23.44 3.06 6.79
CA LYS A 365 -24.37 4.08 6.26
C LYS A 365 -25.74 3.52 5.90
N SER A 366 -25.81 2.26 5.49
CA SER A 366 -27.05 1.57 5.13
C SER A 366 -27.72 0.84 6.31
N ALA A 367 -27.19 0.94 7.53
CA ALA A 367 -27.79 0.37 8.71
C ALA A 367 -28.94 1.26 9.26
N ASP A 368 -29.81 0.66 10.07
CA ASP A 368 -30.85 1.42 10.76
C ASP A 368 -30.23 2.43 11.75
N PRO A 369 -30.59 3.72 11.69
CA PRO A 369 -30.10 4.72 12.64
C PRO A 369 -30.40 4.40 14.12
N GLY A 370 -31.50 3.66 14.41
CA GLY A 370 -31.87 3.20 15.73
C GLY A 370 -31.21 1.87 16.16
N ALA A 371 -30.38 1.27 15.31
CA ALA A 371 -29.81 -0.05 15.57
C ALA A 371 -28.96 -0.09 16.84
N SER A 372 -29.12 -1.17 17.62
CA SER A 372 -28.24 -1.50 18.73
C SER A 372 -26.82 -1.82 18.24
N THR A 373 -25.82 -1.76 19.14
CA THR A 373 -24.43 -2.13 18.80
C THR A 373 -24.35 -3.56 18.25
N GLY A 374 -25.10 -4.51 18.78
CA GLY A 374 -25.16 -5.88 18.25
C GLY A 374 -25.71 -5.95 16.82
N ALA A 375 -26.73 -5.16 16.51
CA ALA A 375 -27.29 -5.07 15.15
C ALA A 375 -26.30 -4.40 14.19
N LEU A 376 -25.55 -3.39 14.63
CA LEU A 376 -24.48 -2.76 13.83
C LEU A 376 -23.34 -3.75 13.53
N ARG A 377 -22.92 -4.58 14.50
CA ARG A 377 -21.92 -5.66 14.29
C ARG A 377 -22.41 -6.65 13.23
N ALA A 378 -23.65 -7.13 13.37
CA ALA A 378 -24.25 -8.08 12.43
C ALA A 378 -24.37 -7.47 11.02
N HIS A 379 -24.77 -6.19 10.91
CA HIS A 379 -24.84 -5.48 9.63
C HIS A 379 -23.45 -5.37 8.98
N LEU A 380 -22.44 -4.95 9.75
CA LEU A 380 -21.06 -4.86 9.25
C LEU A 380 -20.54 -6.22 8.76
N LEU A 381 -20.73 -7.30 9.54
CA LEU A 381 -20.37 -8.66 9.11
C LEU A 381 -21.08 -9.06 7.81
N LYS A 382 -22.35 -8.71 7.66
CA LYS A 382 -23.07 -8.94 6.41
C LYS A 382 -22.42 -8.19 5.25
N GLN A 383 -22.07 -6.91 5.41
CA GLN A 383 -21.42 -6.12 4.37
C GLN A 383 -20.05 -6.72 3.96
N LEU A 384 -19.23 -7.13 4.93
CA LEU A 384 -17.95 -7.76 4.69
C LEU A 384 -18.06 -9.10 3.93
N ASN A 385 -19.13 -9.86 4.19
CA ASN A 385 -19.37 -11.18 3.56
C ASN A 385 -20.17 -11.13 2.25
N THR A 386 -20.84 -10.01 1.92
CA THR A 386 -21.72 -9.95 0.75
C THR A 386 -21.40 -8.82 -0.21
N THR A 387 -20.99 -7.64 0.29
CA THR A 387 -20.74 -6.44 -0.51
C THR A 387 -19.26 -6.30 -0.85
N TYR A 388 -18.38 -6.45 0.15
CA TYR A 388 -16.93 -6.31 -0.06
C TYR A 388 -16.28 -7.67 -0.29
N VAL A 389 -16.74 -8.37 -1.31
CA VAL A 389 -16.30 -9.73 -1.64
C VAL A 389 -15.59 -9.73 -2.99
N ALA A 390 -14.46 -10.40 -3.05
CA ALA A 390 -13.66 -10.58 -4.27
C ALA A 390 -14.53 -10.98 -5.48
N GLY A 391 -14.37 -10.25 -6.57
CA GLY A 391 -15.15 -10.45 -7.79
C GLY A 391 -16.61 -9.96 -7.76
N ARG A 392 -17.07 -9.34 -6.65
CA ARG A 392 -18.43 -8.78 -6.53
C ARG A 392 -18.43 -7.28 -6.29
N GLY A 393 -17.64 -6.81 -5.35
CA GLY A 393 -17.53 -5.41 -5.01
C GLY A 393 -16.39 -5.14 -4.05
N ALA A 394 -15.95 -3.88 -3.99
CA ALA A 394 -14.86 -3.46 -3.15
C ALA A 394 -15.16 -2.10 -2.50
N PHE A 395 -14.64 -1.89 -1.31
CA PHE A 395 -14.54 -0.57 -0.72
C PHE A 395 -13.39 0.21 -1.38
N ARG A 396 -13.67 1.40 -1.89
CA ARG A 396 -12.66 2.26 -2.51
C ARG A 396 -11.91 3.04 -1.43
N GLY A 397 -10.81 2.48 -0.96
CA GLY A 397 -9.93 3.10 0.01
C GLY A 397 -8.97 4.11 -0.62
N SER A 398 -8.13 4.71 0.24
CA SER A 398 -7.03 5.58 -0.19
C SER A 398 -5.77 4.80 -0.48
N PHE A 399 -5.54 3.73 0.26
CA PHE A 399 -4.43 2.84 0.02
C PHE A 399 -4.71 1.95 -1.18
N GLU A 400 -5.88 1.26 -1.16
CA GLU A 400 -6.30 0.37 -2.23
C GLU A 400 -7.82 0.16 -2.25
N ASN A 401 -8.30 -0.65 -3.19
CA ASN A 401 -9.67 -1.14 -3.18
C ASN A 401 -9.74 -2.42 -2.36
N TRP A 402 -10.54 -2.41 -1.31
CA TRP A 402 -10.63 -3.51 -0.35
C TRP A 402 -11.79 -4.43 -0.65
N SER A 403 -11.49 -5.68 -0.90
CA SER A 403 -12.43 -6.79 -0.93
C SER A 403 -11.78 -8.01 -0.28
N PHE A 404 -12.60 -8.95 0.19
CA PHE A 404 -12.13 -10.12 0.91
C PHE A 404 -12.46 -11.39 0.14
N ARG A 405 -11.55 -12.35 0.13
CA ARG A 405 -11.75 -13.64 -0.53
C ARG A 405 -12.70 -14.52 0.28
N PRO A 406 -13.71 -15.13 -0.36
CA PRO A 406 -14.50 -16.16 0.30
C PRO A 406 -13.60 -17.29 0.85
N GLY A 407 -13.95 -17.82 1.99
CA GLY A 407 -13.19 -18.88 2.65
C GLY A 407 -12.04 -18.36 3.52
N SER A 408 -10.98 -17.82 2.93
CA SER A 408 -9.84 -17.30 3.71
C SER A 408 -10.15 -16.00 4.44
N ARG A 409 -11.12 -15.22 3.97
CA ARG A 409 -11.45 -13.88 4.47
C ARG A 409 -10.24 -12.93 4.49
N ALA A 410 -9.26 -13.20 3.64
CA ALA A 410 -8.09 -12.37 3.42
C ALA A 410 -8.39 -11.31 2.35
N ALA A 411 -7.73 -10.16 2.44
CA ALA A 411 -7.79 -9.13 1.40
C ALA A 411 -7.42 -9.75 0.04
N ASP A 412 -8.27 -9.52 -0.97
CA ASP A 412 -8.05 -10.04 -2.33
C ASP A 412 -7.02 -9.20 -3.06
N ARG A 413 -5.80 -9.38 -2.65
CA ARG A 413 -4.65 -8.68 -3.19
C ARG A 413 -3.50 -9.64 -3.44
N THR A 414 -2.84 -9.46 -4.58
CA THR A 414 -1.61 -10.17 -4.90
C THR A 414 -0.42 -9.28 -4.52
N PRO A 415 0.53 -9.77 -3.74
CA PRO A 415 1.71 -9.00 -3.40
C PRO A 415 2.58 -8.77 -4.65
N PHE A 416 3.24 -7.62 -4.71
CA PHE A 416 4.25 -7.33 -5.72
C PHE A 416 5.58 -8.00 -5.37
N VAL A 417 6.32 -8.42 -6.38
CA VAL A 417 7.71 -8.86 -6.21
C VAL A 417 8.61 -7.63 -6.35
N VAL A 418 9.23 -7.25 -5.26
CA VAL A 418 10.23 -6.19 -5.21
C VAL A 418 11.61 -6.83 -5.19
N MET A 419 12.58 -6.22 -5.85
CA MET A 419 13.96 -6.67 -5.84
C MET A 419 14.93 -5.53 -5.51
N ARG A 420 16.06 -5.89 -4.96
CA ARG A 420 17.28 -5.10 -4.94
C ARG A 420 18.29 -5.82 -5.82
N PRO A 421 18.57 -5.30 -7.02
CA PRO A 421 19.57 -5.89 -7.91
C PRO A 421 20.96 -5.78 -7.31
N SER A 422 21.83 -6.74 -7.62
CA SER A 422 23.26 -6.65 -7.31
C SER A 422 23.86 -5.36 -7.86
N GLY A 423 24.62 -4.65 -7.02
CA GLY A 423 25.30 -3.40 -7.42
C GLY A 423 24.39 -2.17 -7.57
N LEU A 424 23.07 -2.30 -7.38
CA LEU A 424 22.15 -1.17 -7.37
C LEU A 424 21.77 -0.78 -5.94
N GLY A 425 21.97 0.48 -5.57
CA GLY A 425 21.73 0.97 -4.22
C GLY A 425 20.26 1.09 -3.79
N ALA A 426 19.29 0.85 -4.68
CA ALA A 426 17.87 1.05 -4.42
C ALA A 426 17.02 -0.17 -4.77
N SER A 427 15.95 -0.37 -3.99
CA SER A 427 14.91 -1.36 -4.31
C SER A 427 14.02 -0.88 -5.46
N GLN A 428 13.58 -1.81 -6.29
CA GLN A 428 12.69 -1.59 -7.42
C GLN A 428 11.74 -2.77 -7.59
N LEU A 429 10.71 -2.65 -8.42
CA LEU A 429 9.91 -3.81 -8.82
C LEU A 429 10.79 -4.82 -9.58
N ALA A 430 10.57 -6.11 -9.34
CA ALA A 430 11.21 -7.14 -10.14
C ALA A 430 10.72 -7.07 -11.61
N PRO A 431 11.52 -7.54 -12.59
CA PRO A 431 11.15 -7.48 -14.01
C PRO A 431 9.82 -8.18 -14.34
N LEU A 432 9.45 -9.16 -13.53
CA LEU A 432 8.20 -9.90 -13.65
C LEU A 432 7.37 -9.77 -12.37
N GLN A 433 6.08 -9.53 -12.57
CA GLN A 433 5.07 -9.53 -11.54
C GLN A 433 4.07 -10.66 -11.79
N PHE A 434 3.42 -11.12 -10.72
CA PHE A 434 2.44 -12.19 -10.77
C PHE A 434 1.16 -11.69 -10.11
N LEU A 435 0.33 -11.01 -10.91
CA LEU A 435 -0.85 -10.32 -10.39
C LEU A 435 -2.13 -11.07 -10.77
N ARG A 436 -3.11 -11.00 -9.89
CA ARG A 436 -4.44 -11.48 -10.20
C ARG A 436 -5.23 -10.37 -10.87
N LEU A 437 -5.35 -10.44 -12.18
CA LEU A 437 -6.15 -9.49 -12.97
C LEU A 437 -7.62 -9.89 -13.05
N ARG A 438 -7.93 -11.17 -12.81
CA ARG A 438 -9.27 -11.76 -12.83
C ARG A 438 -9.38 -12.79 -11.71
N THR A 439 -10.55 -13.38 -11.56
CA THR A 439 -10.80 -14.44 -10.56
C THR A 439 -10.12 -15.78 -10.91
N ASP A 440 -9.61 -15.93 -12.12
CA ASP A 440 -9.15 -17.19 -12.73
C ASP A 440 -7.66 -17.52 -12.49
N GLY A 441 -6.96 -16.79 -11.62
CA GLY A 441 -5.59 -17.12 -11.27
C GLY A 441 -4.59 -15.98 -11.43
N LEU A 442 -3.30 -16.30 -11.29
CA LEU A 442 -2.21 -15.35 -11.47
C LEU A 442 -1.89 -15.16 -12.95
N ARG A 443 -1.62 -13.92 -13.33
CA ARG A 443 -1.10 -13.55 -14.65
C ARG A 443 0.31 -12.99 -14.49
N LYS A 444 1.19 -13.44 -15.35
CA LYS A 444 2.52 -12.86 -15.49
C LYS A 444 2.40 -11.51 -16.18
N ILE A 445 3.00 -10.47 -15.58
CA ILE A 445 2.96 -9.09 -16.05
C ILE A 445 4.37 -8.55 -16.06
N ASP A 446 4.77 -7.93 -17.16
CA ASP A 446 6.08 -7.32 -17.28
C ASP A 446 6.13 -5.98 -16.50
N THR A 447 7.27 -5.71 -15.88
CA THR A 447 7.61 -4.39 -15.36
C THR A 447 8.32 -3.62 -16.45
N LEU A 448 7.77 -2.47 -16.83
CA LEU A 448 8.47 -1.51 -17.67
C LEU A 448 9.18 -0.47 -16.81
N TYR A 449 10.48 -0.40 -16.92
CA TYR A 449 11.31 0.64 -16.29
C TYR A 449 11.26 1.86 -17.18
N LEU A 450 10.47 2.86 -16.77
CA LEU A 450 10.20 4.06 -17.54
C LEU A 450 10.75 5.30 -16.84
N ASP A 451 11.43 6.15 -17.59
CA ASP A 451 11.79 7.50 -17.18
C ASP A 451 11.22 8.52 -18.15
N VAL A 452 10.63 9.58 -17.60
CA VAL A 452 10.13 10.75 -18.33
C VAL A 452 11.03 11.92 -17.93
N ASP A 453 11.99 12.24 -18.77
CA ASP A 453 12.89 13.36 -18.60
C ASP A 453 12.32 14.58 -19.34
N LEU A 454 11.62 15.44 -18.59
CA LEU A 454 10.95 16.62 -19.14
C LEU A 454 11.99 17.64 -19.57
N ILE A 455 11.95 18.02 -20.85
CA ILE A 455 12.83 19.04 -21.44
C ILE A 455 12.22 20.42 -21.18
N ARG A 456 10.96 20.59 -21.55
CA ARG A 456 10.23 21.83 -21.35
C ARG A 456 8.73 21.61 -21.31
N MET A 457 8.05 22.54 -20.64
CA MET A 457 6.60 22.67 -20.60
C MET A 457 6.24 24.10 -21.01
N TYR A 458 5.30 24.25 -21.92
CA TYR A 458 4.97 25.55 -22.51
C TYR A 458 3.51 25.62 -22.98
N ARG A 459 3.03 26.83 -23.26
CA ARG A 459 1.67 27.11 -23.75
C ARG A 459 0.61 26.47 -22.87
N VAL A 460 0.67 26.76 -21.57
CA VAL A 460 -0.41 26.36 -20.64
C VAL A 460 -1.66 27.19 -20.98
N ASP A 461 -2.75 26.50 -21.26
CA ASP A 461 -4.03 27.11 -21.62
C ASP A 461 -5.12 26.64 -20.66
N ASP A 462 -5.58 27.55 -19.81
CA ASP A 462 -6.62 27.28 -18.81
C ASP A 462 -8.01 27.10 -19.45
N ASN A 463 -8.27 27.68 -20.65
CA ASN A 463 -9.56 27.52 -21.35
C ASN A 463 -9.67 26.11 -21.94
N ASP A 464 -8.61 25.65 -22.62
CA ASP A 464 -8.53 24.30 -23.17
C ASP A 464 -8.14 23.27 -22.12
N LYS A 465 -7.77 23.71 -20.90
CA LYS A 465 -7.24 22.85 -19.82
C LYS A 465 -6.10 21.97 -20.31
N SER A 466 -5.15 22.56 -20.99
CA SER A 466 -4.10 21.84 -21.68
C SER A 466 -2.75 22.54 -21.59
N PHE A 467 -1.70 21.78 -21.80
CA PHE A 467 -0.32 22.27 -21.90
C PHE A 467 0.44 21.46 -22.95
N PHE A 468 1.51 22.04 -23.48
CA PHE A 468 2.45 21.33 -24.32
C PHE A 468 3.66 20.89 -23.51
N ALA A 469 4.17 19.70 -23.81
CA ALA A 469 5.39 19.16 -23.22
C ALA A 469 6.26 18.48 -24.26
N ASP A 470 7.58 18.71 -24.15
CA ASP A 470 8.62 17.96 -24.86
C ASP A 470 9.45 17.22 -23.81
N PHE A 471 9.63 15.91 -23.99
CA PHE A 471 10.38 15.08 -23.06
C PHE A 471 11.04 13.88 -23.73
N TYR A 472 12.10 13.39 -23.10
CA TYR A 472 12.65 12.08 -23.43
C TYR A 472 11.89 11.01 -22.64
N LEU A 473 11.48 9.97 -23.35
CA LEU A 473 10.92 8.75 -22.75
C LEU A 473 11.93 7.62 -22.92
N SER A 474 12.57 7.24 -21.81
CA SER A 474 13.45 6.08 -21.77
C SER A 474 12.69 4.87 -21.27
N MET A 475 12.80 3.75 -21.99
CA MET A 475 12.07 2.52 -21.69
C MET A 475 13.01 1.33 -21.68
N ARG A 476 12.92 0.51 -20.62
CA ARG A 476 13.62 -0.77 -20.50
C ARG A 476 12.66 -1.85 -20.02
N GLY A 477 12.95 -3.09 -20.37
CA GLY A 477 12.17 -4.24 -19.95
C GLY A 477 12.03 -5.27 -21.08
N ASN A 478 11.37 -6.37 -20.78
CA ASN A 478 11.15 -7.42 -21.75
C ASN A 478 10.21 -6.94 -22.86
N ASN A 479 10.71 -6.87 -24.10
CA ASN A 479 9.97 -6.37 -25.27
C ASN A 479 9.42 -4.94 -25.10
N ALA A 480 10.08 -4.09 -24.31
CA ALA A 480 9.64 -2.72 -24.08
C ALA A 480 9.54 -1.95 -25.42
N SER A 481 8.36 -1.40 -25.72
CA SER A 481 8.10 -0.66 -26.95
C SER A 481 7.07 0.42 -26.72
N ILE A 482 7.24 1.56 -27.38
CA ILE A 482 6.26 2.65 -27.39
C ILE A 482 4.87 2.21 -27.88
N ARG A 483 4.78 1.11 -28.64
CA ARG A 483 3.50 0.57 -29.12
C ARG A 483 2.62 0.06 -27.99
N GLN A 484 3.22 -0.36 -26.85
CA GLN A 484 2.50 -0.83 -25.67
C GLN A 484 1.94 0.31 -24.83
N VAL A 485 2.43 1.54 -25.02
CA VAL A 485 2.14 2.70 -24.19
C VAL A 485 1.01 3.52 -24.76
N ASP A 486 0.11 3.93 -23.89
CA ASP A 486 -0.90 4.95 -24.14
C ASP A 486 -0.69 6.12 -23.16
N PHE A 487 -0.73 7.36 -23.71
CA PHE A 487 -0.72 8.57 -22.90
C PHE A 487 -2.16 8.92 -22.55
N ALA A 488 -2.62 8.53 -21.36
CA ALA A 488 -4.02 8.56 -20.97
C ALA A 488 -4.61 9.98 -20.95
N ASN A 489 -3.80 10.99 -20.70
CA ASN A 489 -4.21 12.40 -20.75
C ASN A 489 -3.67 13.16 -21.96
N GLY A 490 -3.31 12.46 -23.03
CA GLY A 490 -3.00 13.11 -24.30
C GLY A 490 -4.25 13.83 -24.84
N PHE A 491 -4.10 15.12 -25.17
CA PHE A 491 -5.19 15.93 -25.69
C PHE A 491 -5.73 15.35 -27.00
N VAL A 492 -7.03 15.21 -27.08
CA VAL A 492 -7.74 14.77 -28.28
C VAL A 492 -8.45 15.97 -28.90
N ASP A 493 -8.10 16.29 -30.14
CA ASP A 493 -8.77 17.37 -30.86
C ASP A 493 -10.24 16.98 -31.13
N PRO A 494 -11.23 17.73 -30.60
CA PRO A 494 -12.62 17.36 -30.74
C PRO A 494 -13.14 17.46 -32.19
N LYS A 495 -12.38 18.11 -33.11
CA LYS A 495 -12.79 18.27 -34.49
C LYS A 495 -12.47 17.05 -35.36
N ASN A 496 -11.36 16.41 -35.15
CA ASN A 496 -10.88 15.29 -35.97
C ASN A 496 -10.61 14.00 -35.16
N ASN A 497 -10.79 14.06 -33.83
CA ASN A 497 -10.50 12.96 -32.90
C ASN A 497 -9.03 12.47 -32.93
N ASP A 498 -8.11 13.34 -33.39
CA ASP A 498 -6.69 13.02 -33.44
C ASP A 498 -5.98 13.45 -32.16
N ARG A 499 -5.04 12.65 -31.71
CA ARG A 499 -4.14 13.02 -30.60
C ARG A 499 -2.97 13.85 -31.13
N GLN A 500 -2.73 14.99 -30.50
CA GLN A 500 -1.62 15.88 -30.85
C GLN A 500 -0.32 15.43 -30.13
N ILE A 501 0.11 14.21 -30.38
CA ILE A 501 1.34 13.66 -29.82
C ILE A 501 2.19 13.07 -30.94
N THR A 502 3.44 13.53 -31.01
CA THR A 502 4.44 13.05 -31.95
C THR A 502 5.51 12.29 -31.19
N VAL A 503 5.87 11.12 -31.67
CA VAL A 503 6.93 10.28 -31.11
C VAL A 503 8.00 10.04 -32.15
N ARG A 504 9.24 10.39 -31.82
CA ARG A 504 10.42 10.13 -32.66
C ARG A 504 11.37 9.19 -31.92
N THR A 505 11.69 8.06 -32.52
CA THR A 505 12.71 7.15 -32.00
C THR A 505 14.10 7.77 -32.11
N LEU A 506 14.83 7.80 -31.01
CA LEU A 506 16.23 8.25 -30.95
C LEU A 506 17.20 7.08 -30.83
N HIS A 507 16.81 6.04 -30.10
CA HIS A 507 17.58 4.82 -29.93
C HIS A 507 16.63 3.62 -29.81
N GLU A 508 16.95 2.52 -30.48
CA GLU A 508 16.26 1.24 -30.37
C GLU A 508 17.12 0.24 -29.61
N ALA A 509 16.49 -0.65 -28.85
CA ALA A 509 17.17 -1.71 -28.12
C ALA A 509 18.03 -2.56 -29.06
N GLY A 510 19.28 -2.76 -28.67
CA GLY A 510 20.28 -3.47 -29.45
C GLY A 510 21.70 -3.23 -28.90
N PRO A 511 22.72 -3.84 -29.51
CA PRO A 511 24.10 -3.62 -29.10
C PRO A 511 24.46 -2.14 -29.16
N SER A 512 24.97 -1.59 -28.05
CA SER A 512 25.38 -0.19 -27.93
C SER A 512 26.57 -0.08 -26.97
N GLU A 513 27.49 0.81 -27.25
CA GLU A 513 28.59 1.16 -26.35
C GLU A 513 28.17 2.15 -25.25
N VAL A 514 27.03 2.84 -25.45
CA VAL A 514 26.55 3.93 -24.56
C VAL A 514 25.35 3.51 -23.75
N TYR A 515 24.43 2.80 -24.36
CA TYR A 515 23.15 2.44 -23.74
C TYR A 515 23.06 0.97 -23.40
N PRO A 516 22.32 0.60 -22.33
CA PRO A 516 21.98 -0.79 -22.07
C PRO A 516 21.30 -1.45 -23.28
N PRO A 517 21.60 -2.73 -23.58
CA PRO A 517 21.13 -3.37 -24.81
C PRO A 517 19.61 -3.55 -24.89
N ASP A 518 18.89 -3.44 -23.77
CA ASP A 518 17.43 -3.49 -23.66
C ASP A 518 16.75 -2.11 -23.59
N MET A 519 17.48 -1.01 -23.88
CA MET A 519 16.99 0.35 -23.72
C MET A 519 16.45 0.91 -25.03
N ASN A 520 15.27 1.50 -24.99
CA ASN A 520 14.72 2.33 -26.06
C ASN A 520 14.60 3.78 -25.57
N ILE A 521 14.88 4.73 -26.46
CA ILE A 521 14.76 6.17 -26.16
C ILE A 521 13.93 6.85 -27.24
N TYR A 522 12.93 7.60 -26.82
CA TYR A 522 12.05 8.37 -27.69
C TYR A 522 12.07 9.84 -27.29
N LEU A 523 11.97 10.72 -28.29
CA LEU A 523 11.59 12.11 -28.07
C LEU A 523 10.09 12.20 -28.31
N VAL A 524 9.36 12.63 -27.29
CA VAL A 524 7.92 12.83 -27.33
C VAL A 524 7.62 14.32 -27.25
N SER A 525 6.81 14.81 -28.18
CA SER A 525 6.31 16.19 -28.20
C SER A 525 4.80 16.14 -28.32
N GLY A 526 4.07 16.77 -27.41
CA GLY A 526 2.62 16.69 -27.46
C GLY A 526 1.87 17.68 -26.59
N LYS A 527 0.56 17.71 -26.83
CA LYS A 527 -0.42 18.45 -26.04
C LYS A 527 -1.06 17.49 -25.05
N PHE A 528 -1.15 17.88 -23.77
CA PHE A 528 -1.68 17.07 -22.68
C PHE A 528 -2.76 17.84 -21.92
N GLU A 529 -3.72 17.11 -21.37
CA GLU A 529 -4.79 17.68 -20.56
C GLU A 529 -4.35 17.77 -19.08
N PHE A 530 -4.82 18.82 -18.39
CA PHE A 530 -4.70 18.95 -16.94
C PHE A 530 -6.01 19.49 -16.34
N GLU A 531 -6.18 19.33 -15.04
CA GLU A 531 -7.33 19.84 -14.31
C GLU A 531 -6.91 21.07 -13.50
N PRO A 532 -7.30 22.30 -13.91
CA PRO A 532 -6.94 23.53 -13.21
C PRO A 532 -7.49 23.55 -11.79
N ARG A 533 -6.66 23.93 -10.83
CA ARG A 533 -7.02 24.10 -9.43
C ARG A 533 -7.02 25.56 -9.07
N LEU A 534 -8.17 26.20 -9.14
CA LEU A 534 -8.33 27.66 -8.95
C LEU A 534 -8.71 28.06 -7.53
N SER A 535 -8.70 27.14 -6.56
CA SER A 535 -9.15 27.39 -5.18
C SER A 535 -8.37 28.49 -4.46
N ASN A 536 -7.12 28.73 -4.84
CA ASN A 536 -6.22 29.72 -4.22
C ASN A 536 -5.76 30.79 -5.22
N TYR A 537 -6.44 30.95 -6.34
CA TYR A 537 -6.08 31.96 -7.35
C TYR A 537 -5.94 33.36 -6.73
N PRO A 538 -4.90 34.16 -7.04
CA PRO A 538 -3.84 33.92 -8.03
C PRO A 538 -2.57 33.22 -7.48
N PHE A 539 -2.61 32.67 -6.28
CA PHE A 539 -1.49 31.95 -5.63
C PHE A 539 -1.72 30.44 -5.64
N ASP A 540 -2.28 29.92 -6.72
CA ASP A 540 -2.62 28.54 -6.89
C ASP A 540 -1.41 27.70 -7.33
N THR A 541 -1.39 26.45 -6.92
CA THR A 541 -0.43 25.45 -7.39
C THR A 541 -1.13 24.54 -8.39
N GLN A 542 -0.62 24.52 -9.60
CA GLN A 542 -1.13 23.64 -10.65
C GLN A 542 -0.38 22.31 -10.66
N ARG A 543 -1.06 21.28 -11.19
CA ARG A 543 -0.53 19.94 -11.30
C ARG A 543 -0.50 19.54 -12.77
N PHE A 544 0.68 19.49 -13.33
CA PHE A 544 0.90 19.02 -14.70
C PHE A 544 1.38 17.57 -14.67
N ALA A 545 0.71 16.69 -15.39
CA ALA A 545 1.03 15.27 -15.37
C ALA A 545 1.15 14.72 -16.80
N ILE A 546 2.06 13.78 -16.98
CA ILE A 546 2.10 12.88 -18.13
C ILE A 546 1.69 11.50 -17.61
N THR A 547 0.51 11.04 -18.01
CA THR A 547 -0.08 9.80 -17.49
C THR A 547 0.09 8.67 -18.50
N ILE A 548 0.79 7.62 -18.08
CA ILE A 548 1.15 6.45 -18.88
C ILE A 548 0.35 5.24 -18.40
N GLN A 549 -0.21 4.52 -19.36
CA GLN A 549 -0.97 3.30 -19.12
C GLN A 549 -0.72 2.27 -20.23
N PRO A 550 -1.04 0.97 -19.99
CA PRO A 550 -1.07 -0.02 -21.05
C PRO A 550 -2.09 0.37 -22.14
N LYS A 551 -1.68 0.27 -23.39
CA LYS A 551 -2.55 0.50 -24.53
C LYS A 551 -3.60 -0.62 -24.63
N SER A 552 -4.83 -0.26 -24.97
CA SER A 552 -5.91 -1.24 -25.17
C SER A 552 -5.55 -2.26 -26.23
N GLY A 553 -5.71 -3.55 -25.91
CA GLY A 553 -5.37 -4.68 -26.80
C GLY A 553 -3.92 -5.14 -26.70
N GLU A 554 -3.05 -4.43 -26.02
CA GLU A 554 -1.66 -4.82 -25.76
C GLU A 554 -1.53 -5.53 -24.40
N ALA A 555 -0.39 -6.20 -24.20
CA ALA A 555 -0.09 -6.86 -22.93
C ALA A 555 -0.03 -5.82 -21.78
N PRO A 556 -0.67 -6.10 -20.64
CA PRO A 556 -0.61 -5.21 -19.49
C PRO A 556 0.81 -5.16 -18.92
N PHE A 557 1.20 -4.00 -18.41
CA PHE A 557 2.46 -3.80 -17.72
C PHE A 557 2.26 -2.94 -16.47
N ILE A 558 3.26 -2.96 -15.59
CA ILE A 558 3.36 -2.02 -14.47
C ILE A 558 4.61 -1.17 -14.64
N VAL A 559 4.52 0.11 -14.28
CA VAL A 559 5.64 1.05 -14.44
C VAL A 559 6.51 1.06 -13.19
N GLN A 560 7.83 0.99 -13.37
CA GLN A 560 8.83 1.28 -12.38
C GLN A 560 9.62 2.53 -12.81
N PRO A 561 9.46 3.67 -12.13
CA PRO A 561 10.27 4.85 -12.37
C PRO A 561 11.66 4.72 -11.71
N PRO A 562 12.66 5.48 -12.16
CA PRO A 562 13.94 5.57 -11.48
C PRO A 562 13.78 6.20 -10.08
N PRO A 563 14.78 6.04 -9.19
CA PRO A 563 14.81 6.74 -7.90
C PRO A 563 14.68 8.26 -8.06
N ALA A 564 14.02 8.92 -7.10
CA ALA A 564 13.80 10.37 -7.13
C ALA A 564 15.09 11.18 -7.28
N SER A 565 16.18 10.73 -6.64
CA SER A 565 17.50 11.36 -6.73
C SER A 565 18.10 11.44 -8.14
N LEU A 566 17.60 10.62 -9.07
CA LEU A 566 18.04 10.63 -10.47
C LEU A 566 17.18 11.52 -11.36
N ARG A 567 16.05 12.04 -10.83
CA ARG A 567 15.07 12.85 -11.56
C ARG A 567 15.17 14.35 -11.29
N ASP A 568 16.05 14.75 -10.37
CA ASP A 568 16.20 16.15 -9.96
C ASP A 568 16.98 16.96 -11.03
N LYS A 569 16.26 17.34 -12.07
CA LYS A 569 16.77 18.20 -13.14
C LYS A 569 15.95 19.47 -13.25
N ALA A 570 16.62 20.58 -13.53
CA ALA A 570 15.95 21.84 -13.84
C ALA A 570 15.10 21.67 -15.10
N VAL A 571 13.83 21.99 -15.00
CA VAL A 571 12.87 21.95 -16.11
C VAL A 571 12.60 23.37 -16.57
N GLU A 572 12.64 23.60 -17.88
CA GLU A 572 12.22 24.87 -18.47
C GLU A 572 10.70 24.95 -18.50
N THR A 573 10.14 25.92 -17.78
CA THR A 573 8.69 26.14 -17.67
C THR A 573 8.37 27.59 -18.06
N ASP A 574 7.46 27.76 -19.00
CA ASP A 574 7.06 29.08 -19.50
C ASP A 574 6.14 29.80 -18.49
N GLY A 575 6.74 30.66 -17.68
CA GLY A 575 6.00 31.49 -16.70
C GLY A 575 5.62 30.78 -15.39
N TRP A 576 6.05 29.54 -15.16
CA TRP A 576 5.78 28.78 -13.94
C TRP A 576 7.05 28.50 -13.15
N VAL A 577 6.92 28.39 -11.84
CA VAL A 577 8.03 28.02 -10.94
C VAL A 577 7.81 26.59 -10.45
N PRO A 578 8.69 25.64 -10.80
CA PRO A 578 8.61 24.27 -10.30
C PRO A 578 8.76 24.22 -8.77
N LEU A 579 7.83 23.55 -8.08
CA LEU A 579 7.85 23.37 -6.63
C LEU A 579 8.27 21.96 -6.23
N ASP A 580 7.80 20.95 -6.97
CA ASP A 580 8.03 19.54 -6.65
C ASP A 580 7.80 18.67 -7.90
N GLN A 581 8.43 17.48 -7.92
CA GLN A 581 8.16 16.46 -8.93
C GLN A 581 8.07 15.08 -8.29
N TYR A 582 7.13 14.29 -8.75
CA TYR A 582 6.97 12.92 -8.25
C TYR A 582 6.33 12.01 -9.31
N VAL A 583 6.39 10.71 -9.10
CA VAL A 583 5.62 9.75 -9.88
C VAL A 583 4.52 9.18 -8.99
N GLY A 584 3.29 9.30 -9.45
CA GLY A 584 2.12 8.76 -8.79
C GLY A 584 1.56 7.55 -9.53
N TYR A 585 0.93 6.62 -8.83
CA TYR A 585 0.14 5.58 -9.47
C TYR A 585 -1.29 5.58 -8.97
N ASN A 586 -2.20 5.20 -9.86
CA ASN A 586 -3.58 4.87 -9.52
C ASN A 586 -3.84 3.42 -9.89
N GLU A 587 -4.42 2.69 -8.95
CA GLU A 587 -5.06 1.42 -9.19
C GLU A 587 -6.56 1.66 -9.34
N ASP A 588 -7.08 1.40 -10.53
CA ASP A 588 -8.51 1.47 -10.82
C ASP A 588 -9.06 0.09 -11.13
N PHE A 589 -10.33 -0.12 -10.83
CA PHE A 589 -11.04 -1.33 -11.17
C PHE A 589 -11.90 -1.07 -12.39
N VAL A 590 -11.57 -1.71 -13.48
CA VAL A 590 -12.35 -1.64 -14.72
C VAL A 590 -13.36 -2.79 -14.70
N PRO A 591 -14.69 -2.48 -14.67
CA PRO A 591 -15.69 -3.51 -14.84
C PRO A 591 -15.58 -4.13 -16.25
N THR A 592 -15.60 -5.44 -16.32
CA THR A 592 -15.53 -6.18 -17.57
C THR A 592 -16.50 -7.35 -17.52
N ILE A 593 -16.79 -7.93 -18.68
CA ILE A 593 -17.53 -9.17 -18.81
C ILE A 593 -16.53 -10.25 -19.20
N ASP A 594 -16.46 -11.31 -18.40
CA ASP A 594 -15.66 -12.48 -18.74
C ASP A 594 -16.24 -13.18 -19.95
N ALA A 595 -15.45 -13.29 -21.03
CA ALA A 595 -15.91 -13.83 -22.30
C ALA A 595 -16.21 -15.34 -22.25
N SER A 596 -15.65 -16.07 -21.28
CA SER A 596 -15.85 -17.51 -21.13
C SER A 596 -17.09 -17.85 -20.28
N THR A 597 -17.39 -17.03 -19.29
CA THR A 597 -18.47 -17.27 -18.33
C THR A 597 -19.64 -16.30 -18.47
N TYR A 598 -19.50 -15.25 -19.28
CA TYR A 598 -20.43 -14.12 -19.44
C TYR A 598 -20.81 -13.44 -18.12
N ARG A 599 -19.94 -13.56 -17.12
CA ARG A 599 -20.14 -12.93 -15.79
C ARG A 599 -19.42 -11.59 -15.72
N GLN A 600 -20.03 -10.67 -15.00
CA GLN A 600 -19.36 -9.43 -14.65
C GLN A 600 -18.17 -9.73 -13.74
N SER A 601 -17.02 -9.17 -14.06
CA SER A 601 -15.81 -9.23 -13.27
C SER A 601 -15.15 -7.86 -13.20
N VAL A 602 -14.14 -7.72 -12.34
CA VAL A 602 -13.41 -6.47 -12.15
C VAL A 602 -11.94 -6.75 -12.37
N VAL A 603 -11.30 -5.97 -13.23
CA VAL A 603 -9.88 -6.10 -13.53
C VAL A 603 -9.15 -4.91 -12.92
N PRO A 604 -8.14 -5.12 -12.05
CA PRO A 604 -7.29 -4.05 -11.60
C PRO A 604 -6.48 -3.49 -12.78
N PHE A 605 -6.38 -2.18 -12.82
CA PHE A 605 -5.70 -1.44 -13.86
C PHE A 605 -4.77 -0.41 -13.26
N TYR A 606 -3.50 -0.43 -13.63
CA TYR A 606 -2.47 0.44 -13.08
C TYR A 606 -2.11 1.55 -14.07
N ARG A 607 -2.10 2.81 -13.58
CA ARG A 607 -1.63 3.99 -14.31
C ARG A 607 -0.51 4.64 -13.55
N ALA A 608 0.54 5.05 -14.22
CA ALA A 608 1.60 5.87 -13.66
C ALA A 608 1.49 7.30 -14.19
N SER A 609 1.57 8.29 -13.31
CA SER A 609 1.57 9.70 -13.66
C SER A 609 2.88 10.34 -13.21
N TYR A 610 3.65 10.85 -14.15
CA TYR A 610 4.80 11.71 -13.89
C TYR A 610 4.28 13.12 -13.70
N VAL A 611 4.50 13.68 -12.53
CA VAL A 611 3.82 14.92 -12.08
C VAL A 611 4.83 15.97 -11.72
N TRP A 612 4.58 17.19 -12.21
CA TRP A 612 5.26 18.42 -11.83
C TRP A 612 4.24 19.36 -11.17
N LEU A 613 4.62 19.99 -10.05
CA LEU A 613 3.85 20.97 -9.31
C LEU A 613 4.46 22.35 -9.43
#